data_2024ad1b67bfc427d185975869c97548
#
_entry.id   2024ad1b67bfc427d185975869c97548
#
_cell.length_a   1.000
_cell.length_b   1.000
_cell.length_c   1.000
_cell.angle_alpha   90.00
_cell.angle_beta   90.00
_cell.angle_gamma   90.00
#
_symmetry.space_group_name_H-M   'P 1'
#
loop_
_entity.id
_entity.type
_entity.pdbx_description
1 polymer ?
#
loop_
_entity_poly.entity_id
_entity_poly.type
_entity_poly.pdbx_seq_one_letter_code
_entity_poly.pdbx_strand_id
1 'polypeptide(L)'
;MVKVEVFSSPGCGKCSQAKAVLKEIATELDQDRISWREVNILEEMDYAVELGVMSTPAIAIDGELIFVTLPAAKKLRAELLKRLT
;
A
#
# COMPACT_ATOMS: atom_id res chain seq x y z
N MET A 1 -7.16 -9.37 10.41
CA MET A 1 -6.23 -8.26 10.26
C MET A 1 -5.97 -7.99 8.80
N VAL A 2 -6.02 -6.74 8.40
CA VAL A 2 -5.76 -6.34 7.02
C VAL A 2 -4.27 -6.01 6.86
N LYS A 3 -3.60 -6.67 5.93
CA LYS A 3 -2.19 -6.41 5.63
C LYS A 3 -2.08 -5.52 4.40
N VAL A 4 -1.44 -4.37 4.56
CA VAL A 4 -1.26 -3.42 3.46
C VAL A 4 0.23 -3.25 3.18
N GLU A 5 0.62 -3.32 1.93
CA GLU A 5 2.00 -3.15 1.52
C GLU A 5 2.11 -2.04 0.50
N VAL A 6 2.97 -1.07 0.78
CA VAL A 6 3.25 0.04 -0.14
C VAL A 6 4.57 -0.26 -0.84
N PHE A 7 4.53 -0.45 -2.15
CA PHE A 7 5.73 -0.70 -2.93
C PHE A 7 6.37 0.62 -3.34
N SER A 8 7.64 0.76 -3.05
CA SER A 8 8.38 1.99 -3.32
C SER A 8 9.71 1.67 -3.99
N SER A 9 10.32 2.70 -4.58
CA SER A 9 11.66 2.58 -5.18
C SER A 9 12.44 3.85 -4.90
N PRO A 10 13.79 3.80 -4.98
CA PRO A 10 14.61 5.00 -4.85
C PRO A 10 14.23 6.03 -5.91
N GLY A 11 14.17 7.29 -5.53
CA GLY A 11 13.82 8.38 -6.45
C GLY A 11 12.34 8.51 -6.75
N CYS A 12 11.49 7.74 -6.10
CA CYS A 12 10.05 7.83 -6.29
C CYS A 12 9.49 9.00 -5.48
N GLY A 13 9.13 10.09 -6.16
CA GLY A 13 8.62 11.29 -5.50
C GLY A 13 7.27 11.12 -4.84
N LYS A 14 6.46 10.19 -5.35
CA LYS A 14 5.10 9.97 -4.82
C LYS A 14 5.02 8.89 -3.76
N CYS A 15 6.09 8.14 -3.55
CA CYS A 15 6.09 7.05 -2.56
C CYS A 15 5.97 7.57 -1.13
N SER A 16 6.62 8.69 -0.82
CA SER A 16 6.48 9.32 0.49
C SER A 16 5.04 9.75 0.75
N GLN A 17 4.39 10.27 -0.29
CA GLN A 17 3.00 10.70 -0.23
C GLN A 17 2.08 9.51 0.01
N ALA A 18 2.33 8.39 -0.67
CA ALA A 18 1.55 7.18 -0.49
C ALA A 18 1.65 6.65 0.94
N LYS A 19 2.86 6.65 1.50
CA LYS A 19 3.07 6.23 2.89
C LYS A 19 2.35 7.14 3.87
N ALA A 20 2.42 8.44 3.66
CA ALA A 20 1.76 9.40 4.55
C ALA A 20 0.24 9.21 4.53
N VAL A 21 -0.33 9.04 3.36
CA VAL A 21 -1.77 8.81 3.21
C VAL A 21 -2.18 7.51 3.90
N LEU A 22 -1.43 6.45 3.68
CA LEU A 22 -1.74 5.15 4.28
C LEU A 22 -1.64 5.19 5.80
N LYS A 23 -0.62 5.83 6.33
CA LYS A 23 -0.44 5.97 7.77
C LYS A 23 -1.63 6.72 8.40
N GLU A 24 -2.05 7.79 7.75
CA GLU A 24 -3.18 8.59 8.22
C GLU A 24 -4.47 7.79 8.22
N ILE A 25 -4.73 7.05 7.16
CA ILE A 25 -5.93 6.23 7.05
C ILE A 25 -5.92 5.10 8.06
N ALA A 26 -4.79 4.42 8.22
CA ALA A 26 -4.68 3.33 9.18
C ALA A 26 -4.94 3.81 10.62
N THR A 27 -4.42 4.99 10.96
CA THR A 27 -4.65 5.59 12.28
C THR A 27 -6.12 5.97 12.46
N GLU A 28 -6.73 6.49 11.40
CA GLU A 28 -8.12 6.94 11.45
C GLU A 28 -9.12 5.80 11.54
N LEU A 29 -8.89 4.71 10.80
CA LEU A 29 -9.84 3.60 10.78
C LEU A 29 -9.68 2.65 11.96
N ASP A 30 -8.58 1.92 12.02
CA ASP A 30 -8.35 0.96 13.09
C ASP A 30 -6.91 0.45 12.98
N GLN A 31 -6.00 1.12 13.66
CA GLN A 31 -4.59 0.75 13.56
C GLN A 31 -4.26 -0.59 14.20
N ASP A 32 -5.15 -1.13 15.05
CA ASP A 32 -4.94 -2.46 15.64
C ASP A 32 -5.29 -3.57 14.65
N ARG A 33 -6.15 -3.28 13.68
CA ARG A 33 -6.60 -4.25 12.68
C ARG A 33 -5.97 -4.06 11.32
N ILE A 34 -5.23 -2.96 11.13
CA ILE A 34 -4.53 -2.67 9.88
C ILE A 34 -3.03 -2.70 10.15
N SER A 35 -2.35 -3.60 9.47
CA SER A 35 -0.89 -3.68 9.53
C SER A 35 -0.35 -3.27 8.18
N TRP A 36 0.56 -2.29 8.13
CA TRP A 36 1.12 -1.85 6.87
C TRP A 36 2.64 -1.75 6.93
N ARG A 37 3.27 -1.92 5.79
CA ARG A 37 4.72 -1.77 5.68
C ARG A 37 5.10 -1.25 4.32
N GLU A 38 6.30 -0.69 4.23
CA GLU A 38 6.87 -0.26 2.98
C GLU A 38 7.72 -1.41 2.43
N VAL A 39 7.57 -1.69 1.13
CA VAL A 39 8.35 -2.71 0.44
C VAL A 39 9.21 -2.02 -0.61
N ASN A 40 10.53 -2.12 -0.48
CA ASN A 40 11.44 -1.59 -1.47
C ASN A 40 11.58 -2.62 -2.59
N ILE A 41 11.17 -2.24 -3.82
CA ILE A 41 11.15 -3.19 -4.94
C ILE A 41 12.54 -3.66 -5.35
N LEU A 42 13.58 -2.91 -5.01
CA LEU A 42 14.95 -3.34 -5.28
C LEU A 42 15.44 -4.42 -4.32
N GLU A 43 14.95 -4.38 -3.08
CA GLU A 43 15.31 -5.37 -2.07
C GLU A 43 14.44 -6.62 -2.15
N GLU A 44 13.19 -6.46 -2.56
CA GLU A 44 12.24 -7.57 -2.67
C GLU A 44 11.70 -7.67 -4.10
N MET A 45 12.58 -7.65 -5.06
CA MET A 45 12.23 -7.65 -6.48
C MET A 45 11.40 -8.87 -6.89
N ASP A 46 11.75 -10.04 -6.40
CA ASP A 46 11.03 -11.28 -6.74
C ASP A 46 9.59 -11.20 -6.27
N TYR A 47 9.39 -10.69 -5.08
CA TYR A 47 8.05 -10.54 -4.51
C TYR A 47 7.23 -9.52 -5.31
N ALA A 48 7.85 -8.38 -5.64
CA ALA A 48 7.18 -7.35 -6.42
C ALA A 48 6.75 -7.88 -7.79
N VAL A 49 7.64 -8.61 -8.47
CA VAL A 49 7.34 -9.19 -9.77
C VAL A 49 6.22 -10.23 -9.66
N GLU A 50 6.24 -11.03 -8.62
CA GLU A 50 5.22 -12.04 -8.39
C GLU A 50 3.83 -11.42 -8.25
N LEU A 51 3.73 -10.29 -7.58
CA LEU A 51 2.46 -9.58 -7.43
C LEU A 51 2.05 -8.78 -8.66
N GLY A 52 2.97 -8.55 -9.58
CA GLY A 52 2.70 -7.79 -10.79
C GLY A 52 2.97 -6.30 -10.67
N VAL A 53 3.82 -5.90 -9.71
CA VAL A 53 4.18 -4.51 -9.53
C VAL A 53 5.10 -4.07 -10.66
N MET A 54 4.65 -3.11 -11.48
CA MET A 54 5.41 -2.61 -12.62
C MET A 54 5.84 -1.16 -12.45
N SER A 55 5.26 -0.46 -11.50
CA SER A 55 5.60 0.93 -11.24
C SER A 55 5.35 1.23 -9.75
N THR A 56 5.91 2.32 -9.27
CA THR A 56 5.73 2.76 -7.89
C THR A 56 5.17 4.18 -7.85
N PRO A 57 4.41 4.54 -6.83
CA PRO A 57 3.97 3.67 -5.75
C PRO A 57 2.88 2.69 -6.19
N ALA A 58 2.84 1.53 -5.56
CA ALA A 58 1.78 0.57 -5.76
C ALA A 58 1.34 0.06 -4.39
N ILE A 59 0.10 -0.37 -4.27
CA ILE A 59 -0.43 -0.83 -2.98
C ILE A 59 -1.05 -2.21 -3.14
N ALA A 60 -0.58 -3.15 -2.32
CA ALA A 60 -1.15 -4.49 -2.24
C ALA A 60 -1.86 -4.63 -0.89
N ILE A 61 -2.96 -5.34 -0.90
CA ILE A 61 -3.74 -5.61 0.30
C ILE A 61 -3.97 -7.11 0.39
N ASP A 62 -3.57 -7.68 1.53
CA ASP A 62 -3.69 -9.12 1.79
C ASP A 62 -3.04 -9.98 0.71
N GLY A 63 -1.87 -9.55 0.22
CA GLY A 63 -1.11 -10.30 -0.77
C GLY A 63 -1.60 -10.15 -2.20
N GLU A 64 -2.50 -9.21 -2.46
CA GLU A 64 -3.05 -8.98 -3.78
C GLU A 64 -2.82 -7.53 -4.19
N LEU A 65 -2.33 -7.31 -5.41
CA LEU A 65 -2.09 -5.96 -5.92
C LEU A 65 -3.43 -5.29 -6.25
N ILE A 66 -3.76 -4.25 -5.50
CA ILE A 66 -5.05 -3.56 -5.64
C ILE A 66 -4.90 -2.24 -6.40
N PHE A 67 -3.88 -1.46 -6.07
CA PHE A 67 -3.65 -0.18 -6.73
C PHE A 67 -2.28 -0.17 -7.40
N VAL A 68 -2.25 0.09 -8.70
CA VAL A 68 -1.00 0.13 -9.48
C VAL A 68 -0.40 1.53 -9.54
N THR A 69 -1.11 2.52 -9.03
CA THR A 69 -0.63 3.90 -8.90
C THR A 69 -1.12 4.45 -7.56
N LEU A 70 -0.68 5.66 -7.22
CA LEU A 70 -1.15 6.31 -5.99
C LEU A 70 -2.66 6.57 -6.09
N PRO A 71 -3.48 5.92 -5.27
CA PRO A 71 -4.92 6.15 -5.29
C PRO A 71 -5.29 7.43 -4.55
N ALA A 72 -6.48 7.95 -4.81
CA ALA A 72 -7.02 9.01 -3.99
C ALA A 72 -7.26 8.46 -2.57
N ALA A 73 -7.04 9.28 -1.56
CA ALA A 73 -7.20 8.86 -0.16
C ALA A 73 -8.60 8.27 0.08
N LYS A 74 -9.61 8.85 -0.54
CA LYS A 74 -10.98 8.39 -0.41
C LYS A 74 -11.16 6.95 -0.91
N LYS A 75 -10.54 6.63 -2.04
CA LYS A 75 -10.62 5.28 -2.61
C LYS A 75 -9.90 4.26 -1.74
N LEU A 76 -8.73 4.63 -1.23
CA LEU A 76 -7.95 3.74 -0.37
C LEU A 76 -8.70 3.47 0.92
N ARG A 77 -9.29 4.50 1.51
CA ARG A 77 -10.09 4.36 2.72
C ARG A 77 -11.28 3.43 2.49
N ALA A 78 -12.00 3.64 1.38
CA ALA A 78 -13.17 2.81 1.06
C ALA A 78 -12.80 1.34 0.91
N GLU A 79 -11.67 1.06 0.28
CA GLU A 79 -11.20 -0.31 0.10
C GLU A 79 -10.84 -0.95 1.44
N LEU A 80 -10.16 -0.21 2.32
CA LEU A 80 -9.79 -0.72 3.63
C LEU A 80 -11.02 -0.94 4.52
N LEU A 81 -11.98 -0.02 4.48
CA LEU A 81 -13.24 -0.17 5.23
C LEU A 81 -13.99 -1.42 4.80
N LYS A 82 -14.04 -1.65 3.51
CA LYS A 82 -14.71 -2.83 2.95
C LYS A 82 -14.08 -4.12 3.48
N ARG A 83 -12.78 -4.13 3.66
CA ARG A 83 -12.06 -5.30 4.14
C ARG A 83 -12.11 -5.46 5.66
N LEU A 84 -12.42 -4.40 6.39
CA LEU A 84 -12.57 -4.45 7.85
C LEU A 84 -13.96 -4.94 8.26
N THR A 85 -14.90 -4.86 7.36
CA THR A 85 -16.25 -5.37 7.61
C THR A 85 -16.38 -6.80 7.05
#